data_825a4367e04fdf12ee594da35c2778a8
#
_entry.id   825a4367e04fdf12ee594da35c2778a8
#
_cell.length_a   1.000
_cell.length_b   1.000
_cell.length_c   1.000
_cell.angle_alpha   90.00
_cell.angle_beta   90.00
_cell.angle_gamma   90.00
#
_symmetry.space_group_name_H-M   'P 1'
#
loop_
_entity.id
_entity.type
_entity.pdbx_description
1 polymer ?
#
loop_
_entity_poly.entity_id
_entity_poly.type
_entity_poly.pdbx_seq_one_letter_code
_entity_poly.pdbx_strand_id
1 'polypeptide(L)'
;MEAIFYRNGKETPEPVKAELSGTIPSWLQGTLLRNGPGLFSIGESSYNHWFDGMALIHSFTFKDGEVYYRSKFLRSGTYKKNTAANRIVVTEFGTLAYPEPSKNIFSKAFTYLINTIPDFTDNNIINIIRYGEDYYASSEINYINQINPSSLDTIGRVTHPHYDDEGNTYNMGTAIMALTGPKYVIFRVPSIASGIFESIIPALRKVEHICSIPFHSTLYPSYFHSFGMTENYIIFVEQALKLDIIRLTTAYIKGVSWGKCLKYDKDDITLFHVINRRTGKVAGTKFYTDAFVMFHHINAYEEDGHVVFDLITYEDNSLYDMFYLKNMRQDAETFDKSKVGCTLVSGFSAGLELPGINYKYNGKKYRYFYGTKIKWSPPKNKIAKVDTITRTHIEWMEDECYPSEPVFVASPGAVDEDDGVILSSVISLNPKKTPFLLVLDAKTFKEIARASVNTTVHMDLHGLFIHQ
;
A
#
# COMPACT_ATOMS: atom_id res chain seq x y z
N MET A 1 2.34 -18.38 -12.20
CA MET A 1 2.95 -17.03 -12.05
C MET A 1 4.42 -17.24 -11.78
N GLU A 2 5.27 -16.47 -12.40
CA GLU A 2 6.67 -16.81 -12.44
C GLU A 2 7.43 -16.33 -11.20
N ALA A 3 8.55 -17.01 -10.91
CA ALA A 3 9.42 -16.77 -9.76
C ALA A 3 9.87 -15.29 -9.62
N ILE A 4 9.71 -14.48 -10.65
CA ILE A 4 10.10 -13.06 -10.66
C ILE A 4 9.37 -12.23 -9.59
N PHE A 5 8.16 -12.61 -9.18
CA PHE A 5 7.37 -11.88 -8.17
C PHE A 5 7.79 -12.21 -6.73
N TYR A 6 8.47 -13.33 -6.51
CA TYR A 6 8.84 -13.78 -5.16
C TYR A 6 10.28 -14.30 -5.06
N ARG A 7 11.14 -13.94 -6.02
CA ARG A 7 12.58 -14.19 -5.89
C ARG A 7 13.21 -13.22 -4.91
N ASN A 8 14.28 -13.64 -4.25
CA ASN A 8 15.07 -12.73 -3.43
C ASN A 8 15.77 -11.69 -4.28
N GLY A 9 15.64 -10.44 -3.88
CA GLY A 9 16.31 -9.30 -4.47
C GLY A 9 17.75 -9.13 -4.03
N LYS A 10 18.44 -8.32 -4.82
CA LYS A 10 19.76 -7.79 -4.48
C LYS A 10 19.67 -6.28 -4.39
N GLU A 11 20.35 -5.70 -3.42
CA GLU A 11 20.48 -4.26 -3.33
C GLU A 11 21.35 -3.70 -4.46
N THR A 12 21.02 -2.49 -4.88
CA THR A 12 21.85 -1.65 -5.73
C THR A 12 22.11 -0.35 -4.95
N PRO A 13 22.99 -0.39 -3.93
CA PRO A 13 23.14 0.70 -2.96
C PRO A 13 23.76 1.95 -3.56
N GLU A 14 24.58 1.80 -4.60
CA GLU A 14 25.14 2.93 -5.34
C GLU A 14 24.27 3.25 -6.56
N PRO A 15 24.09 4.55 -6.91
CA PRO A 15 23.28 4.93 -8.06
C PRO A 15 23.85 4.37 -9.36
N VAL A 16 23.02 3.69 -10.12
CA VAL A 16 23.35 3.17 -11.45
C VAL A 16 22.59 4.00 -12.49
N LYS A 17 23.32 4.53 -13.46
CA LYS A 17 22.72 5.27 -14.59
C LYS A 17 21.91 4.33 -15.46
N ALA A 18 20.65 4.71 -15.73
CA ALA A 18 19.78 3.98 -16.63
C ALA A 18 20.11 4.31 -18.09
N GLU A 19 19.87 3.35 -18.98
CA GLU A 19 19.90 3.54 -20.43
C GLU A 19 18.56 4.12 -20.89
N LEU A 20 18.61 5.31 -21.52
CA LEU A 20 17.42 6.03 -21.95
C LEU A 20 17.06 5.69 -23.39
N SER A 21 15.76 5.47 -23.63
CA SER A 21 15.12 5.51 -24.95
C SER A 21 14.00 6.53 -24.91
N GLY A 22 13.89 7.37 -25.93
CA GLY A 22 12.98 8.51 -25.95
C GLY A 22 13.56 9.76 -25.24
N THR A 23 12.70 10.68 -24.85
CA THR A 23 13.11 12.00 -24.28
C THR A 23 12.41 12.25 -22.97
N ILE A 24 13.18 12.39 -21.90
CA ILE A 24 12.68 12.84 -20.60
C ILE A 24 12.38 14.35 -20.69
N PRO A 25 11.20 14.83 -20.29
CA PRO A 25 10.92 16.25 -20.22
C PRO A 25 11.94 16.96 -19.32
N SER A 26 12.49 18.10 -19.78
CA SER A 26 13.53 18.82 -19.05
C SER A 26 13.09 19.32 -17.67
N TRP A 27 11.79 19.55 -17.50
CA TRP A 27 11.20 19.95 -16.23
C TRP A 27 11.05 18.82 -15.22
N LEU A 28 11.14 17.54 -15.67
CA LEU A 28 11.01 16.41 -14.78
C LEU A 28 12.31 16.20 -14.00
N GLN A 29 12.40 16.83 -12.86
CA GLN A 29 13.54 16.79 -11.93
C GLN A 29 13.05 16.33 -10.56
N GLY A 30 13.77 15.41 -9.93
CA GLY A 30 13.36 14.87 -8.64
C GLY A 30 13.55 13.36 -8.53
N THR A 31 12.87 12.75 -7.58
CA THR A 31 13.06 11.32 -7.29
C THR A 31 11.72 10.62 -7.11
N LEU A 32 11.48 9.58 -7.89
CA LEU A 32 10.41 8.61 -7.65
C LEU A 32 10.91 7.58 -6.63
N LEU A 33 10.29 7.55 -5.45
CA LEU A 33 10.51 6.51 -4.44
C LEU A 33 9.43 5.44 -4.55
N ARG A 34 9.83 4.17 -4.47
CA ARG A 34 8.93 3.01 -4.51
C ARG A 34 9.25 2.05 -3.37
N ASN A 35 8.23 1.35 -2.87
CA ASN A 35 8.35 0.38 -1.80
C ASN A 35 7.60 -0.91 -2.15
N GLY A 36 8.14 -2.04 -1.75
CA GLY A 36 7.51 -3.34 -1.96
C GLY A 36 8.33 -4.48 -1.38
N PRO A 37 7.83 -5.71 -1.44
CA PRO A 37 8.55 -6.88 -0.91
C PRO A 37 9.70 -7.29 -1.85
N GLY A 38 10.89 -7.52 -1.30
CA GLY A 38 12.09 -7.88 -2.09
C GLY A 38 12.87 -9.07 -1.56
N LEU A 39 12.56 -9.63 -0.36
CA LEU A 39 13.27 -10.78 0.18
C LEU A 39 12.26 -11.77 0.75
N PHE A 40 12.15 -12.94 0.15
CA PHE A 40 11.12 -13.95 0.45
C PHE A 40 11.64 -15.19 1.15
N SER A 41 12.97 -15.35 1.30
CA SER A 41 13.59 -16.41 2.07
C SER A 41 14.84 -15.93 2.79
N ILE A 42 15.09 -16.47 3.98
CA ILE A 42 16.25 -16.16 4.83
C ILE A 42 16.76 -17.48 5.38
N GLY A 43 18.01 -17.86 5.07
CA GLY A 43 18.54 -19.19 5.33
C GLY A 43 17.66 -20.25 4.66
N GLU A 44 17.22 -21.24 5.43
CA GLU A 44 16.30 -22.30 4.97
C GLU A 44 14.81 -21.94 5.16
N SER A 45 14.51 -20.80 5.76
CA SER A 45 13.13 -20.33 6.01
C SER A 45 12.60 -19.53 4.84
N SER A 46 11.33 -19.73 4.47
CA SER A 46 10.64 -18.97 3.43
C SER A 46 9.34 -18.40 3.96
N TYR A 47 8.98 -17.21 3.49
CA TYR A 47 7.67 -16.61 3.72
C TYR A 47 6.59 -17.36 2.95
N ASN A 48 5.36 -17.32 3.47
CA ASN A 48 4.20 -18.00 2.87
C ASN A 48 3.34 -17.06 2.03
N HIS A 49 3.43 -15.76 2.26
CA HIS A 49 2.59 -14.76 1.62
C HIS A 49 3.43 -13.65 1.00
N TRP A 50 2.97 -13.08 -0.10
CA TRP A 50 3.71 -12.03 -0.82
C TRP A 50 3.91 -10.77 0.03
N PHE A 51 2.92 -10.42 0.85
CA PHE A 51 3.01 -9.29 1.80
C PHE A 51 3.95 -9.51 2.99
N ASP A 52 4.51 -10.70 3.13
CA ASP A 52 5.47 -10.99 4.22
C ASP A 52 6.91 -10.69 3.82
N GLY A 53 7.20 -10.55 2.51
CA GLY A 53 8.55 -10.29 2.02
C GLY A 53 9.16 -9.05 2.65
N MET A 54 10.47 -9.07 2.96
CA MET A 54 11.15 -7.91 3.55
C MET A 54 11.15 -6.72 2.61
N ALA A 55 10.86 -5.53 3.15
CA ALA A 55 10.76 -4.29 2.40
C ALA A 55 12.05 -3.96 1.65
N LEU A 56 11.93 -3.74 0.35
CA LEU A 56 12.96 -3.22 -0.53
C LEU A 56 12.49 -1.88 -1.09
N ILE A 57 13.18 -0.82 -0.70
CA ILE A 57 12.93 0.53 -1.21
C ILE A 57 13.82 0.74 -2.42
N HIS A 58 13.24 1.29 -3.50
CA HIS A 58 14.02 1.68 -4.64
C HIS A 58 13.62 3.07 -5.16
N SER A 59 14.53 3.70 -5.88
CA SER A 59 14.37 5.06 -6.38
C SER A 59 14.82 5.18 -7.83
N PHE A 60 14.13 6.06 -8.55
CA PHE A 60 14.55 6.58 -9.84
C PHE A 60 14.72 8.08 -9.71
N THR A 61 15.96 8.56 -9.79
CA THR A 61 16.29 9.98 -9.65
C THR A 61 16.51 10.60 -11.01
N PHE A 62 15.72 11.61 -11.34
CA PHE A 62 15.79 12.41 -12.56
C PHE A 62 16.68 13.64 -12.32
N LYS A 63 17.74 13.73 -13.06
CA LYS A 63 18.70 14.82 -12.96
C LYS A 63 19.31 15.13 -14.33
N ASP A 64 19.19 16.37 -14.79
CA ASP A 64 19.79 16.87 -16.03
C ASP A 64 19.47 16.01 -17.28
N GLY A 65 18.22 15.50 -17.36
CA GLY A 65 17.74 14.63 -18.44
C GLY A 65 18.23 13.19 -18.35
N GLU A 66 18.91 12.82 -17.28
CA GLU A 66 19.36 11.45 -16.98
C GLU A 66 18.54 10.83 -15.87
N VAL A 67 18.51 9.50 -15.79
CA VAL A 67 17.83 8.75 -14.74
C VAL A 67 18.81 7.82 -14.04
N TYR A 68 18.80 7.83 -12.72
CA TYR A 68 19.64 6.99 -11.88
C TYR A 68 18.79 6.10 -11.00
N TYR A 69 19.09 4.82 -10.95
CA TYR A 69 18.42 3.83 -10.11
C TYR A 69 19.24 3.50 -8.88
N ARG A 70 18.55 3.28 -7.75
CA ARG A 70 19.13 2.78 -6.50
C ARG A 70 18.12 1.91 -5.78
N SER A 71 18.60 0.93 -4.98
CA SER A 71 17.73 0.13 -4.11
C SER A 71 18.44 -0.32 -2.84
N LYS A 72 17.71 -0.32 -1.71
CA LYS A 72 18.18 -0.83 -0.41
C LYS A 72 17.04 -1.51 0.35
N PHE A 73 17.35 -2.59 1.05
CA PHE A 73 16.43 -3.13 2.03
C PHE A 73 16.23 -2.18 3.20
N LEU A 74 15.00 -2.06 3.64
CA LEU A 74 14.66 -1.36 4.86
C LEU A 74 15.29 -2.08 6.05
N ARG A 75 16.19 -1.43 6.77
CA ARG A 75 16.86 -1.97 7.96
C ARG A 75 15.94 -1.90 9.19
N SER A 76 14.71 -2.41 9.07
CA SER A 76 13.73 -2.51 10.15
C SER A 76 14.24 -3.41 11.30
N GLY A 77 13.58 -3.36 12.45
CA GLY A 77 13.86 -4.27 13.56
C GLY A 77 13.64 -5.73 13.15
N THR A 78 12.58 -6.00 12.38
CA THR A 78 12.28 -7.33 11.82
C THR A 78 13.38 -7.81 10.89
N TYR A 79 13.82 -6.98 9.95
CA TYR A 79 14.93 -7.30 9.05
C TYR A 79 16.20 -7.70 9.84
N LYS A 80 16.58 -6.87 10.83
CA LYS A 80 17.77 -7.11 11.66
C LYS A 80 17.67 -8.41 12.47
N LYS A 81 16.51 -8.68 13.09
CA LYS A 81 16.29 -9.91 13.87
C LYS A 81 16.36 -11.16 12.98
N ASN A 82 15.69 -11.14 11.83
CA ASN A 82 15.62 -12.30 10.92
C ASN A 82 16.98 -12.58 10.27
N THR A 83 17.70 -11.55 9.81
CA THR A 83 19.02 -11.71 9.20
C THR A 83 20.08 -12.15 10.20
N ALA A 84 20.09 -11.61 11.43
CA ALA A 84 20.99 -12.05 12.49
C ALA A 84 20.75 -13.52 12.91
N ALA A 85 19.50 -13.97 12.92
CA ALA A 85 19.14 -15.35 13.20
C ALA A 85 19.32 -16.29 12.00
N ASN A 86 19.62 -15.76 10.81
CA ASN A 86 19.62 -16.48 9.53
C ASN A 86 18.37 -17.34 9.29
N ARG A 87 17.21 -16.86 9.77
CA ARG A 87 15.90 -17.50 9.62
C ARG A 87 14.79 -16.51 9.99
N ILE A 88 13.55 -16.85 9.65
CA ILE A 88 12.37 -16.06 10.01
C ILE A 88 12.05 -16.31 11.50
N VAL A 89 12.15 -15.26 12.33
CA VAL A 89 11.90 -15.28 13.78
C VAL A 89 10.81 -14.30 14.22
N VAL A 90 10.32 -13.45 13.31
CA VAL A 90 9.21 -12.51 13.54
C VAL A 90 8.02 -12.97 12.71
N THR A 91 6.85 -13.06 13.34
CA THR A 91 5.59 -13.42 12.67
C THR A 91 5.12 -12.27 11.78
N GLU A 92 4.73 -12.61 10.56
CA GLU A 92 4.15 -11.71 9.57
C GLU A 92 2.69 -12.08 9.28
N PHE A 93 2.07 -11.38 8.34
CA PHE A 93 0.66 -11.54 7.96
C PHE A 93 0.30 -12.99 7.60
N GLY A 94 1.02 -13.60 6.67
CA GLY A 94 0.78 -14.97 6.18
C GLY A 94 1.74 -16.02 6.74
N THR A 95 2.79 -15.61 7.45
CA THR A 95 3.84 -16.50 7.96
C THR A 95 3.94 -16.43 9.47
N LEU A 96 3.70 -17.56 10.11
CA LEU A 96 3.92 -17.73 11.54
C LEU A 96 5.38 -18.09 11.79
N ALA A 97 6.08 -17.30 12.60
CA ALA A 97 7.40 -17.63 13.07
C ALA A 97 7.31 -18.61 14.25
N TYR A 98 7.97 -19.75 14.12
CA TYR A 98 8.04 -20.71 15.22
C TYR A 98 9.10 -20.29 16.23
N PRO A 99 8.83 -20.48 17.56
CA PRO A 99 9.85 -20.29 18.59
C PRO A 99 11.06 -21.18 18.31
N GLU A 100 12.22 -20.77 18.83
CA GLU A 100 13.45 -21.51 18.62
C GLU A 100 13.29 -23.01 18.93
N PRO A 101 13.75 -23.90 18.04
CA PRO A 101 13.66 -25.35 18.26
C PRO A 101 14.32 -25.80 19.56
N SER A 102 15.35 -25.09 20.03
CA SER A 102 16.10 -25.34 21.25
C SER A 102 15.35 -25.04 22.56
N LYS A 103 14.25 -24.28 22.53
CA LYS A 103 13.47 -24.01 23.72
C LYS A 103 12.55 -25.18 24.07
N ASN A 104 12.60 -25.62 25.33
CA ASN A 104 11.72 -26.68 25.80
C ASN A 104 10.25 -26.20 25.85
N ILE A 105 9.31 -27.14 25.93
CA ILE A 105 7.86 -26.89 25.90
C ILE A 105 7.41 -25.91 27.00
N PHE A 106 8.06 -25.94 28.18
CA PHE A 106 7.72 -25.07 29.32
C PHE A 106 8.21 -23.64 29.10
N SER A 107 9.41 -23.44 28.55
CA SER A 107 9.88 -22.10 28.19
C SER A 107 9.12 -21.52 27.01
N LYS A 108 8.60 -22.35 26.10
CA LYS A 108 7.65 -21.96 25.06
C LYS A 108 6.33 -21.49 25.68
N ALA A 109 5.72 -22.26 26.58
CA ALA A 109 4.50 -21.91 27.28
C ALA A 109 4.64 -20.65 28.15
N PHE A 110 5.79 -20.46 28.80
CA PHE A 110 6.08 -19.27 29.61
C PHE A 110 6.29 -18.02 28.76
N THR A 111 6.96 -18.14 27.63
CA THR A 111 7.07 -17.07 26.63
C THR A 111 5.68 -16.68 26.09
N TYR A 112 4.76 -17.63 25.98
CA TYR A 112 3.36 -17.40 25.64
C TYR A 112 2.59 -16.59 26.68
N LEU A 113 2.76 -16.93 27.95
CA LEU A 113 2.05 -16.25 29.05
C LEU A 113 2.50 -14.80 29.26
N ILE A 114 3.77 -14.51 28.96
CA ILE A 114 4.34 -13.16 29.10
C ILE A 114 4.14 -12.32 27.83
N ASN A 115 4.21 -12.92 26.64
CA ASN A 115 3.98 -12.26 25.35
C ASN A 115 2.53 -12.47 24.88
N THR A 116 1.56 -12.07 25.66
CA THR A 116 0.14 -12.07 25.29
C THR A 116 -0.16 -11.09 24.14
N ILE A 117 0.77 -10.20 23.81
CA ILE A 117 0.75 -9.38 22.60
C ILE A 117 2.00 -9.79 21.81
N PRO A 118 1.86 -10.44 20.64
CA PRO A 118 3.03 -10.74 19.81
C PRO A 118 3.75 -9.45 19.46
N ASP A 119 5.10 -9.48 19.44
CA ASP A 119 5.89 -8.39 18.86
C ASP A 119 5.40 -8.17 17.43
N PHE A 120 4.73 -7.06 17.21
CA PHE A 120 4.29 -6.70 15.86
C PHE A 120 5.53 -6.46 15.00
N THR A 121 5.47 -6.96 13.77
CA THR A 121 6.47 -6.64 12.76
C THR A 121 6.57 -5.13 12.56
N ASP A 122 7.74 -4.67 12.16
CA ASP A 122 7.97 -3.32 11.62
C ASP A 122 8.48 -3.39 10.17
N ASN A 123 8.10 -4.46 9.46
CA ASN A 123 8.39 -4.66 8.05
C ASN A 123 7.45 -3.79 7.20
N ASN A 124 7.84 -2.56 6.94
CA ASN A 124 7.02 -1.56 6.25
C ASN A 124 7.17 -1.68 4.73
N ILE A 125 6.40 -2.57 4.12
CA ILE A 125 6.49 -2.91 2.69
C ILE A 125 5.52 -2.13 1.79
N ILE A 126 4.53 -1.43 2.36
CA ILE A 126 3.37 -1.00 1.59
C ILE A 126 3.62 0.32 0.87
N ASN A 127 4.02 1.37 1.58
CA ASN A 127 4.05 2.72 1.03
C ASN A 127 5.26 3.53 1.51
N ILE A 128 5.54 4.61 0.81
CA ILE A 128 6.39 5.71 1.27
C ILE A 128 5.49 6.92 1.51
N ILE A 129 5.59 7.50 2.69
CA ILE A 129 4.82 8.69 3.07
C ILE A 129 5.76 9.83 3.47
N ARG A 130 5.34 11.06 3.22
CA ARG A 130 6.06 12.26 3.65
C ARG A 130 5.35 12.85 4.87
N TYR A 131 6.13 13.36 5.84
CA TYR A 131 5.63 14.16 6.94
C TYR A 131 6.57 15.34 7.21
N GLY A 132 6.11 16.55 6.92
CA GLY A 132 6.99 17.72 6.88
C GLY A 132 8.09 17.53 5.84
N GLU A 133 9.34 17.55 6.28
CA GLU A 133 10.51 17.29 5.43
C GLU A 133 11.01 15.84 5.51
N ASP A 134 10.38 15.01 6.35
CA ASP A 134 10.81 13.63 6.59
C ASP A 134 10.02 12.63 5.73
N TYR A 135 10.67 11.51 5.41
CA TYR A 135 10.09 10.42 4.62
C TYR A 135 10.11 9.12 5.40
N TYR A 136 9.05 8.33 5.25
CA TYR A 136 8.85 7.11 6.04
C TYR A 136 8.35 5.97 5.16
N ALA A 137 8.94 4.79 5.34
CA ALA A 137 8.34 3.55 4.88
C ALA A 137 7.23 3.13 5.85
N SER A 138 6.09 2.69 5.33
CA SER A 138 4.89 2.40 6.10
C SER A 138 4.21 1.09 5.69
N SER A 139 3.36 0.57 6.57
CA SER A 139 2.41 -0.53 6.37
C SER A 139 1.21 -0.34 7.30
N GLU A 140 0.29 -1.30 7.34
CA GLU A 140 -0.93 -1.29 8.18
C GLU A 140 -0.67 -1.57 9.66
N ILE A 141 0.52 -1.38 10.14
CA ILE A 141 0.94 -1.62 11.52
C ILE A 141 1.33 -0.31 12.20
N ASN A 142 1.41 -0.32 13.52
CA ASN A 142 1.63 0.90 14.34
C ASN A 142 3.02 1.53 14.19
N TYR A 143 3.91 0.91 13.43
CA TYR A 143 5.29 1.36 13.27
C TYR A 143 5.57 1.78 11.84
N ILE A 144 6.29 2.88 11.66
CA ILE A 144 6.88 3.32 10.40
C ILE A 144 8.38 3.52 10.59
N ASN A 145 9.14 3.35 9.54
CA ASN A 145 10.58 3.57 9.57
C ASN A 145 10.94 4.81 8.77
N GLN A 146 11.60 5.77 9.42
CA GLN A 146 12.14 6.95 8.77
C GLN A 146 13.28 6.56 7.84
N ILE A 147 13.28 7.13 6.64
CA ILE A 147 14.28 6.89 5.61
C ILE A 147 14.88 8.19 5.10
N ASN A 148 16.12 8.12 4.67
CA ASN A 148 16.73 9.19 3.90
C ASN A 148 16.36 9.00 2.41
N PRO A 149 15.62 9.92 1.77
CA PRO A 149 15.14 9.74 0.40
C PRO A 149 16.26 9.73 -0.65
N SER A 150 17.42 10.34 -0.36
CA SER A 150 18.55 10.40 -1.28
C SER A 150 19.44 9.19 -1.21
N SER A 151 19.68 8.62 0.00
CA SER A 151 20.55 7.46 0.20
C SER A 151 19.81 6.16 0.40
N LEU A 152 18.49 6.20 0.66
CA LEU A 152 17.61 5.11 1.05
C LEU A 152 17.99 4.44 2.38
N ASP A 153 18.81 5.11 3.21
CA ASP A 153 19.19 4.58 4.51
C ASP A 153 18.02 4.67 5.49
N THR A 154 17.87 3.63 6.30
CA THR A 154 16.91 3.63 7.42
C THR A 154 17.48 4.42 8.57
N ILE A 155 16.80 5.48 8.99
CA ILE A 155 17.23 6.40 10.07
C ILE A 155 16.70 5.92 11.42
N GLY A 156 15.42 5.61 11.52
CA GLY A 156 14.79 5.22 12.77
C GLY A 156 13.34 4.77 12.63
N ARG A 157 12.72 4.38 13.75
CA ARG A 157 11.34 3.88 13.81
C ARG A 157 10.45 4.82 14.64
N VAL A 158 9.23 5.11 14.13
CA VAL A 158 8.22 5.97 14.78
C VAL A 158 6.79 5.48 14.49
N THR A 159 5.75 6.15 15.00
CA THR A 159 4.33 5.81 14.80
C THR A 159 3.59 6.75 13.84
N HIS A 160 2.56 6.33 13.17
CA HIS A 160 2.04 6.61 11.78
C HIS A 160 1.10 7.83 11.47
N PRO A 161 1.07 8.47 10.23
CA PRO A 161 0.04 9.40 9.70
C PRO A 161 -0.29 9.54 8.18
N HIS A 162 -1.37 10.35 7.76
CA HIS A 162 -1.83 10.79 6.41
C HIS A 162 -2.17 12.30 6.32
N TYR A 163 -2.20 12.95 5.10
CA TYR A 163 -2.20 14.43 4.93
C TYR A 163 -3.47 15.07 4.37
N ASP A 164 -3.69 16.39 4.67
CA ASP A 164 -4.56 17.31 3.93
C ASP A 164 -3.76 18.45 3.27
N ASP A 165 -4.45 19.36 2.54
CA ASP A 165 -3.84 20.51 1.87
C ASP A 165 -3.18 21.53 2.83
N GLU A 166 -3.55 21.51 4.14
CA GLU A 166 -2.94 22.33 5.19
C GLU A 166 -1.73 21.62 5.83
N GLY A 167 -1.37 20.42 5.34
CA GLY A 167 -0.31 19.57 5.88
C GLY A 167 -0.69 18.85 7.17
N ASN A 168 -1.97 18.90 7.59
CA ASN A 168 -2.44 18.06 8.67
C ASN A 168 -2.58 16.63 8.19
N THR A 169 -2.34 15.71 9.08
CA THR A 169 -2.37 14.31 8.77
C THR A 169 -3.49 13.61 9.51
N TYR A 170 -4.31 12.87 8.76
CA TYR A 170 -5.39 12.05 9.31
C TYR A 170 -5.00 10.59 9.24
N ASN A 171 -5.39 9.84 10.27
CA ASN A 171 -5.26 8.40 10.24
C ASN A 171 -6.35 7.74 11.07
N MET A 172 -6.50 6.44 10.88
CA MET A 172 -7.47 5.63 11.57
C MET A 172 -6.81 4.37 12.14
N GLY A 173 -7.24 3.96 13.32
CA GLY A 173 -6.75 2.77 13.99
C GLY A 173 -7.86 1.95 14.61
N THR A 174 -7.57 0.66 14.84
CA THR A 174 -8.47 -0.27 15.53
C THR A 174 -8.02 -0.44 16.97
N ALA A 175 -8.86 0.02 17.92
CA ALA A 175 -8.61 -0.12 19.35
C ALA A 175 -9.41 -1.30 19.92
N ILE A 176 -8.82 -2.49 19.92
CA ILE A 176 -9.48 -3.75 20.34
C ILE A 176 -9.62 -3.82 21.86
N MET A 177 -8.60 -3.36 22.61
CA MET A 177 -8.52 -3.49 24.07
C MET A 177 -8.74 -2.15 24.78
N ALA A 178 -9.54 -1.25 24.23
CA ALA A 178 -9.84 0.02 24.88
C ALA A 178 -10.73 -0.19 26.13
N LEU A 179 -10.43 0.50 27.22
CA LEU A 179 -11.24 0.45 28.46
C LEU A 179 -12.72 0.84 28.23
N THR A 180 -12.99 1.64 27.22
CA THR A 180 -14.34 2.09 26.83
C THR A 180 -15.01 1.16 25.80
N GLY A 181 -14.48 -0.03 25.58
CA GLY A 181 -14.91 -1.00 24.59
C GLY A 181 -14.19 -0.88 23.23
N PRO A 182 -14.25 -1.94 22.42
CA PRO A 182 -13.60 -1.99 21.11
C PRO A 182 -14.19 -0.95 20.15
N LYS A 183 -13.32 -0.26 19.39
CA LYS A 183 -13.74 0.83 18.51
C LYS A 183 -12.69 1.15 17.43
N TYR A 184 -13.13 1.76 16.35
CA TYR A 184 -12.26 2.47 15.43
C TYR A 184 -12.01 3.88 15.98
N VAL A 185 -10.80 4.36 15.83
CA VAL A 185 -10.38 5.69 16.31
C VAL A 185 -9.82 6.47 15.13
N ILE A 186 -10.39 7.62 14.86
CA ILE A 186 -9.90 8.56 13.85
C ILE A 186 -9.19 9.70 14.59
N PHE A 187 -8.00 10.04 14.13
CA PHE A 187 -7.17 11.07 14.72
C PHE A 187 -6.49 11.94 13.67
N ARG A 188 -6.11 13.15 14.10
CA ARG A 188 -5.37 14.12 13.30
C ARG A 188 -4.02 14.42 13.95
N VAL A 189 -2.98 14.46 13.15
CA VAL A 189 -1.68 15.01 13.54
C VAL A 189 -1.56 16.39 12.88
N PRO A 190 -1.48 17.48 13.63
CA PRO A 190 -1.38 18.83 13.06
C PRO A 190 -0.13 18.99 12.20
N SER A 191 -0.20 19.85 11.17
CA SER A 191 0.95 20.21 10.36
C SER A 191 2.07 20.83 11.21
N ILE A 192 3.32 20.55 10.82
CA ILE A 192 4.48 21.23 11.38
C ILE A 192 4.67 22.53 10.60
N ALA A 193 4.68 23.67 11.31
CA ALA A 193 4.95 24.96 10.69
C ALA A 193 6.33 24.94 10.01
N SER A 194 6.37 25.35 8.74
CA SER A 194 7.61 25.46 7.97
C SER A 194 8.64 26.35 8.71
N GLY A 195 9.83 25.83 8.94
CA GLY A 195 10.92 26.54 9.62
C GLY A 195 11.23 26.09 11.05
N ILE A 196 10.44 25.20 11.64
CA ILE A 196 10.75 24.57 12.92
C ILE A 196 11.22 23.15 12.62
N PHE A 197 12.47 22.81 12.90
CA PHE A 197 13.00 21.44 12.85
C PHE A 197 12.40 20.60 13.99
N GLU A 198 11.09 20.38 13.96
CA GLU A 198 10.45 19.39 14.83
C GLU A 198 10.39 18.04 14.10
N SER A 199 11.00 17.02 14.70
CA SER A 199 10.80 15.64 14.26
C SER A 199 9.34 15.22 14.50
N ILE A 200 8.88 14.17 13.81
CA ILE A 200 7.51 13.61 13.99
C ILE A 200 7.18 13.28 15.46
N ILE A 201 8.16 12.97 16.30
CA ILE A 201 7.96 12.61 17.72
C ILE A 201 7.26 13.71 18.53
N PRO A 202 7.67 14.98 18.48
CA PRO A 202 6.92 16.08 19.10
C PRO A 202 5.53 16.27 18.49
N ALA A 203 5.35 16.11 17.19
CA ALA A 203 4.06 16.24 16.52
C ALA A 203 3.08 15.13 16.95
N LEU A 204 3.56 13.90 17.14
CA LEU A 204 2.75 12.80 17.68
C LEU A 204 2.24 13.05 19.11
N ARG A 205 2.92 13.90 19.86
CA ARG A 205 2.40 14.36 21.19
C ARG A 205 1.24 15.34 21.07
N LYS A 206 1.02 15.92 19.89
CA LYS A 206 -0.08 16.85 19.59
C LYS A 206 -1.22 16.16 18.83
N VAL A 207 -1.26 14.83 18.82
CA VAL A 207 -2.32 14.06 18.16
C VAL A 207 -3.68 14.45 18.72
N GLU A 208 -4.59 14.83 17.85
CA GLU A 208 -5.96 15.21 18.19
C GLU A 208 -6.90 14.05 17.86
N HIS A 209 -7.65 13.61 18.84
CA HIS A 209 -8.73 12.67 18.65
C HIS A 209 -9.89 13.36 17.92
N ILE A 210 -10.26 12.86 16.74
CA ILE A 210 -11.39 13.37 15.96
C ILE A 210 -12.68 12.68 16.37
N CYS A 211 -12.74 11.37 16.26
CA CYS A 211 -13.89 10.59 16.72
C CYS A 211 -13.55 9.13 16.99
N SER A 212 -14.48 8.45 17.66
CA SER A 212 -14.47 7.01 17.86
C SER A 212 -15.78 6.41 17.37
N ILE A 213 -15.69 5.32 16.63
CA ILE A 213 -16.84 4.59 16.09
C ILE A 213 -16.83 3.20 16.74
N PRO A 214 -17.84 2.81 17.53
CA PRO A 214 -17.95 1.46 18.03
C PRO A 214 -18.02 0.44 16.89
N PHE A 215 -17.43 -0.73 17.07
CA PHE A 215 -17.54 -1.81 16.09
C PHE A 215 -19.01 -2.20 15.91
N HIS A 216 -19.42 -2.46 14.68
CA HIS A 216 -20.71 -3.07 14.40
C HIS A 216 -20.80 -4.47 15.05
N SER A 217 -19.71 -5.23 15.00
CA SER A 217 -19.57 -6.50 15.72
C SER A 217 -18.36 -6.50 16.62
N THR A 218 -18.55 -6.68 17.93
CA THR A 218 -17.49 -6.60 18.96
C THR A 218 -16.40 -7.66 18.75
N LEU A 219 -16.76 -8.86 18.26
CA LEU A 219 -15.83 -9.97 18.06
C LEU A 219 -15.27 -10.04 16.64
N TYR A 220 -15.86 -9.31 15.72
CA TYR A 220 -15.53 -9.33 14.29
C TYR A 220 -15.41 -7.89 13.76
N PRO A 221 -14.40 -7.09 14.19
CA PRO A 221 -14.17 -5.78 13.60
C PRO A 221 -13.83 -5.92 12.12
N SER A 222 -14.26 -4.94 11.34
CA SER A 222 -13.89 -4.86 9.94
C SER A 222 -12.39 -4.61 9.80
N TYR A 223 -11.78 -5.34 8.88
CA TYR A 223 -10.50 -4.94 8.30
C TYR A 223 -10.72 -3.71 7.43
N PHE A 224 -9.79 -2.79 7.43
CA PHE A 224 -9.76 -1.65 6.52
C PHE A 224 -8.33 -1.37 6.06
N HIS A 225 -8.19 -0.90 4.84
CA HIS A 225 -6.91 -0.60 4.21
C HIS A 225 -6.77 0.88 3.89
N SER A 226 -7.84 1.52 3.45
CA SER A 226 -7.90 2.94 3.14
C SER A 226 -9.23 3.55 3.61
N PHE A 227 -9.29 4.88 3.62
CA PHE A 227 -10.52 5.63 3.85
C PHE A 227 -10.60 6.81 2.87
N GLY A 228 -11.82 7.29 2.60
CA GLY A 228 -12.05 8.46 1.76
C GLY A 228 -12.00 9.74 2.57
N MET A 229 -11.57 10.84 1.94
CA MET A 229 -11.58 12.17 2.54
C MET A 229 -12.04 13.19 1.53
N THR A 230 -12.97 14.08 1.95
CA THR A 230 -13.40 15.25 1.21
C THR A 230 -12.92 16.51 1.94
N GLU A 231 -13.30 17.68 1.47
CA GLU A 231 -13.02 18.93 2.18
C GLU A 231 -13.59 18.92 3.59
N ASN A 232 -14.82 18.41 3.81
CA ASN A 232 -15.50 18.47 5.10
C ASN A 232 -15.68 17.12 5.79
N TYR A 233 -15.53 15.98 5.10
CA TYR A 233 -15.86 14.66 5.63
C TYR A 233 -14.74 13.66 5.48
N ILE A 234 -14.77 12.68 6.38
CA ILE A 234 -14.04 11.41 6.27
C ILE A 234 -15.07 10.32 6.01
N ILE A 235 -14.78 9.43 5.06
CA ILE A 235 -15.63 8.31 4.70
C ILE A 235 -14.92 7.03 5.10
N PHE A 236 -15.45 6.37 6.12
CA PHE A 236 -14.95 5.06 6.55
C PHE A 236 -15.89 3.96 6.07
N VAL A 237 -15.34 2.95 5.42
CA VAL A 237 -16.06 1.78 4.93
C VAL A 237 -15.80 0.61 5.89
N GLU A 238 -16.81 0.29 6.69
CA GLU A 238 -16.81 -0.89 7.55
C GLU A 238 -17.30 -2.08 6.72
N GLN A 239 -16.35 -2.71 6.00
CA GLN A 239 -16.61 -3.76 5.01
C GLN A 239 -16.89 -5.12 5.64
N ALA A 240 -17.37 -6.07 4.82
CA ALA A 240 -17.70 -7.43 5.23
C ALA A 240 -16.48 -8.37 5.43
N LEU A 241 -15.27 -7.92 5.09
CA LEU A 241 -14.03 -8.62 5.45
C LEU A 241 -13.67 -8.27 6.89
N LYS A 242 -13.72 -9.24 7.79
CA LYS A 242 -13.61 -9.03 9.23
C LYS A 242 -12.48 -9.83 9.87
N LEU A 243 -11.94 -9.29 10.95
CA LEU A 243 -10.92 -9.95 11.76
C LEU A 243 -11.61 -10.74 12.88
N ASP A 244 -11.42 -12.05 12.89
CA ASP A 244 -11.89 -12.93 13.96
C ASP A 244 -10.95 -12.77 15.18
N ILE A 245 -11.38 -12.01 16.18
CA ILE A 245 -10.59 -11.70 17.39
C ILE A 245 -10.32 -12.97 18.21
N ILE A 246 -11.30 -13.88 18.32
CA ILE A 246 -11.13 -15.13 19.07
C ILE A 246 -10.06 -16.00 18.39
N ARG A 247 -10.12 -16.10 17.07
CA ARG A 247 -9.12 -16.84 16.30
C ARG A 247 -7.75 -16.19 16.38
N LEU A 248 -7.69 -14.85 16.31
CA LEU A 248 -6.45 -14.09 16.43
C LEU A 248 -5.77 -14.30 17.78
N THR A 249 -6.50 -14.25 18.91
CA THR A 249 -5.93 -14.45 20.25
C THR A 249 -5.43 -15.88 20.46
N THR A 250 -5.98 -16.84 19.74
CA THR A 250 -5.57 -18.26 19.78
C THR A 250 -4.66 -18.66 18.62
N ALA A 251 -4.40 -17.77 17.68
CA ALA A 251 -3.72 -18.05 16.41
C ALA A 251 -2.35 -18.69 16.62
N TYR A 252 -1.55 -18.12 17.51
CA TYR A 252 -0.22 -18.63 17.79
C TYR A 252 -0.27 -20.05 18.39
N ILE A 253 -1.18 -20.34 19.34
CA ILE A 253 -1.34 -21.66 19.95
C ILE A 253 -1.78 -22.70 18.90
N LYS A 254 -2.63 -22.29 17.98
CA LYS A 254 -3.18 -23.13 16.90
C LYS A 254 -2.27 -23.23 15.68
N GLY A 255 -1.12 -22.55 15.66
CA GLY A 255 -0.22 -22.54 14.51
C GLY A 255 -0.86 -21.87 13.27
N VAL A 256 -1.67 -20.83 13.47
CA VAL A 256 -2.42 -20.14 12.41
C VAL A 256 -1.83 -18.76 12.21
N SER A 257 -1.54 -18.34 10.96
CA SER A 257 -1.10 -16.98 10.64
C SER A 257 -2.25 -15.96 10.74
N TRP A 258 -1.92 -14.68 10.88
CA TRP A 258 -2.91 -13.61 11.03
C TRP A 258 -3.82 -13.49 9.81
N GLY A 259 -3.29 -13.64 8.60
CA GLY A 259 -4.09 -13.61 7.38
C GLY A 259 -5.21 -14.66 7.37
N LYS A 260 -5.02 -15.79 8.05
CA LYS A 260 -6.07 -16.82 8.22
C LYS A 260 -7.10 -16.46 9.28
N CYS A 261 -6.93 -15.37 10.02
CA CYS A 261 -7.92 -14.84 10.96
C CYS A 261 -8.88 -13.85 10.29
N LEU A 262 -8.63 -13.48 9.03
CA LEU A 262 -9.59 -12.74 8.22
C LEU A 262 -10.71 -13.67 7.75
N LYS A 263 -11.94 -13.18 7.85
CA LYS A 263 -13.16 -13.88 7.44
C LYS A 263 -14.04 -12.94 6.62
N TYR A 264 -14.43 -13.38 5.44
CA TYR A 264 -15.43 -12.73 4.63
C TYR A 264 -16.77 -13.42 4.81
N ASP A 265 -17.84 -12.65 4.97
CA ASP A 265 -19.20 -13.14 5.05
C ASP A 265 -20.05 -12.44 3.99
N LYS A 266 -20.48 -13.19 2.97
CA LYS A 266 -21.28 -12.67 1.85
C LYS A 266 -22.70 -12.24 2.26
N ASP A 267 -23.18 -12.75 3.38
CA ASP A 267 -24.53 -12.45 3.89
C ASP A 267 -24.53 -11.29 4.90
N ASP A 268 -23.35 -10.68 5.15
CA ASP A 268 -23.19 -9.48 5.95
C ASP A 268 -23.45 -8.22 5.10
N ILE A 269 -23.37 -7.05 5.72
CA ILE A 269 -23.51 -5.75 5.06
C ILE A 269 -22.22 -4.96 5.15
N THR A 270 -22.00 -4.09 4.19
CA THR A 270 -20.99 -3.05 4.25
C THR A 270 -21.60 -1.74 4.71
N LEU A 271 -21.08 -1.16 5.79
CA LEU A 271 -21.54 0.10 6.34
C LEU A 271 -20.62 1.25 5.90
N PHE A 272 -21.24 2.40 5.63
CA PHE A 272 -20.52 3.64 5.34
C PHE A 272 -20.70 4.64 6.47
N HIS A 273 -19.61 5.02 7.11
CA HIS A 273 -19.62 6.06 8.14
C HIS A 273 -19.13 7.36 7.52
N VAL A 274 -19.95 8.40 7.60
CA VAL A 274 -19.62 9.75 7.13
C VAL A 274 -19.38 10.62 8.35
N ILE A 275 -18.17 11.11 8.51
CA ILE A 275 -17.69 11.80 9.70
C ILE A 275 -17.30 13.23 9.31
N ASN A 276 -17.90 14.24 9.95
CA ASN A 276 -17.45 15.61 9.78
C ASN A 276 -16.04 15.77 10.39
N ARG A 277 -15.03 16.06 9.56
CA ARG A 277 -13.63 16.07 9.98
C ARG A 277 -13.26 17.19 10.95
N ARG A 278 -14.06 18.26 11.01
CA ARG A 278 -13.82 19.38 11.93
C ARG A 278 -14.44 19.15 13.30
N THR A 279 -15.65 18.59 13.35
CA THR A 279 -16.42 18.40 14.58
C THR A 279 -16.32 17.00 15.15
N GLY A 280 -15.83 16.02 14.39
CA GLY A 280 -15.84 14.60 14.74
C GLY A 280 -17.24 13.97 14.74
N LYS A 281 -18.28 14.70 14.35
CA LYS A 281 -19.66 14.21 14.37
C LYS A 281 -19.87 13.20 13.25
N VAL A 282 -20.31 12.01 13.61
CA VAL A 282 -20.74 10.97 12.67
C VAL A 282 -22.16 11.28 12.22
N ALA A 283 -22.46 11.11 10.93
CA ALA A 283 -23.81 11.25 10.39
C ALA A 283 -24.79 10.30 11.11
N GLY A 284 -25.96 10.80 11.48
CA GLY A 284 -26.98 10.03 12.19
C GLY A 284 -27.68 9.00 11.29
N THR A 285 -27.66 9.22 9.97
CA THR A 285 -28.21 8.28 8.97
C THR A 285 -27.23 7.13 8.76
N LYS A 286 -27.76 5.91 8.77
CA LYS A 286 -26.98 4.71 8.44
C LYS A 286 -27.02 4.48 6.93
N PHE A 287 -25.85 4.42 6.32
CA PHE A 287 -25.69 4.09 4.92
C PHE A 287 -25.09 2.68 4.84
N TYR A 288 -25.65 1.82 4.00
CA TYR A 288 -25.17 0.45 3.84
C TYR A 288 -25.48 -0.09 2.43
N THR A 289 -24.77 -1.15 2.08
CA THR A 289 -24.99 -1.94 0.87
C THR A 289 -24.67 -3.41 1.14
N ASP A 290 -24.85 -4.26 0.12
CA ASP A 290 -24.44 -5.65 0.16
C ASP A 290 -22.94 -5.81 0.42
N ALA A 291 -22.55 -6.99 0.88
CA ALA A 291 -21.19 -7.32 1.22
C ALA A 291 -20.24 -7.21 0.00
N PHE A 292 -19.11 -6.59 0.21
CA PHE A 292 -17.97 -6.61 -0.70
C PHE A 292 -16.64 -6.56 0.08
N VAL A 293 -15.54 -6.79 -0.61
CA VAL A 293 -14.18 -6.56 -0.11
C VAL A 293 -13.56 -5.39 -0.87
N MET A 294 -12.82 -4.52 -0.18
CA MET A 294 -12.11 -3.40 -0.80
C MET A 294 -10.74 -3.18 -0.17
N PHE A 295 -9.84 -2.64 -0.99
CA PHE A 295 -8.54 -2.11 -0.54
C PHE A 295 -8.51 -0.59 -0.67
N HIS A 296 -8.80 -0.07 -1.86
CA HIS A 296 -8.53 1.31 -2.20
C HIS A 296 -9.78 2.13 -2.45
N HIS A 297 -9.82 3.30 -1.80
CA HIS A 297 -10.54 4.46 -2.32
C HIS A 297 -9.73 5.04 -3.47
N ILE A 298 -10.41 5.49 -4.52
CA ILE A 298 -9.79 6.24 -5.61
C ILE A 298 -9.76 7.71 -5.24
N ASN A 299 -10.93 8.27 -4.94
CA ASN A 299 -11.11 9.62 -4.45
C ASN A 299 -12.51 9.79 -3.81
N ALA A 300 -12.69 10.88 -3.08
CA ALA A 300 -14.00 11.30 -2.57
C ALA A 300 -14.14 12.81 -2.70
N TYR A 301 -15.37 13.30 -2.93
CA TYR A 301 -15.64 14.73 -3.06
C TYR A 301 -17.10 15.05 -2.70
N GLU A 302 -17.40 16.33 -2.62
CA GLU A 302 -18.75 16.83 -2.34
C GLU A 302 -19.33 17.50 -3.58
N GLU A 303 -20.58 17.16 -3.91
CA GLU A 303 -21.31 17.74 -5.05
C GLU A 303 -22.82 17.76 -4.76
N ASP A 304 -23.44 18.90 -4.92
CA ASP A 304 -24.91 19.09 -4.82
C ASP A 304 -25.51 18.51 -3.51
N GLY A 305 -24.82 18.69 -2.40
CA GLY A 305 -25.24 18.20 -1.08
C GLY A 305 -25.05 16.70 -0.87
N HIS A 306 -24.33 16.05 -1.77
CA HIS A 306 -23.95 14.64 -1.68
C HIS A 306 -22.47 14.48 -1.43
N VAL A 307 -22.11 13.41 -0.74
CA VAL A 307 -20.75 12.90 -0.69
C VAL A 307 -20.62 11.80 -1.75
N VAL A 308 -19.75 12.02 -2.71
CA VAL A 308 -19.46 11.09 -3.81
C VAL A 308 -18.09 10.49 -3.58
N PHE A 309 -17.95 9.18 -3.74
CA PHE A 309 -16.67 8.49 -3.61
C PHE A 309 -16.60 7.27 -4.52
N ASP A 310 -15.41 7.04 -5.05
CA ASP A 310 -15.11 5.93 -5.94
C ASP A 310 -14.22 4.90 -5.23
N LEU A 311 -14.61 3.62 -5.34
CA LEU A 311 -13.98 2.47 -4.68
C LEU A 311 -13.62 1.40 -5.69
N ILE A 312 -12.56 0.65 -5.37
CA ILE A 312 -12.22 -0.62 -6.01
C ILE A 312 -12.72 -1.74 -5.12
N THR A 313 -13.62 -2.57 -5.62
CA THR A 313 -14.27 -3.63 -4.84
C THR A 313 -14.07 -5.00 -5.46
N TYR A 314 -14.14 -6.03 -4.61
CA TYR A 314 -14.07 -7.44 -4.96
C TYR A 314 -15.32 -8.16 -4.41
N GLU A 315 -15.76 -9.18 -5.11
CA GLU A 315 -16.90 -9.98 -4.66
C GLU A 315 -16.61 -10.81 -3.41
N ASP A 316 -15.33 -11.13 -3.17
CA ASP A 316 -14.88 -11.93 -2.04
C ASP A 316 -13.41 -11.63 -1.66
N ASN A 317 -12.85 -12.40 -0.73
CA ASN A 317 -11.48 -12.28 -0.27
C ASN A 317 -10.43 -13.07 -1.10
N SER A 318 -10.78 -13.55 -2.27
CA SER A 318 -9.90 -14.38 -3.12
C SER A 318 -8.59 -13.69 -3.49
N LEU A 319 -8.57 -12.35 -3.56
CA LEU A 319 -7.35 -11.60 -3.78
C LEU A 319 -6.30 -11.85 -2.68
N TYR A 320 -6.70 -11.86 -1.40
CA TYR A 320 -5.79 -12.18 -0.30
C TYR A 320 -5.25 -13.61 -0.40
N ASP A 321 -6.13 -14.57 -0.72
CA ASP A 321 -5.76 -15.96 -0.86
C ASP A 321 -4.81 -16.18 -2.04
N MET A 322 -4.95 -15.39 -3.10
CA MET A 322 -4.08 -15.45 -4.26
C MET A 322 -2.62 -15.09 -3.92
N PHE A 323 -2.40 -14.13 -3.03
CA PHE A 323 -1.05 -13.70 -2.64
C PHE A 323 -0.31 -14.66 -1.73
N TYR A 324 -0.90 -15.78 -1.30
CA TYR A 324 -0.11 -16.89 -0.76
C TYR A 324 0.82 -17.43 -1.86
N LEU A 325 2.11 -17.53 -1.57
CA LEU A 325 3.12 -17.90 -2.58
C LEU A 325 2.83 -19.26 -3.24
N LYS A 326 2.26 -20.19 -2.48
CA LYS A 326 1.76 -21.47 -3.04
C LYS A 326 0.70 -21.30 -4.12
N ASN A 327 -0.18 -20.29 -3.99
CA ASN A 327 -1.25 -20.00 -4.96
C ASN A 327 -0.75 -19.15 -6.13
N MET A 328 0.32 -18.37 -5.92
CA MET A 328 0.97 -17.59 -6.99
C MET A 328 1.71 -18.47 -8.00
N ARG A 329 2.14 -19.68 -7.64
CA ARG A 329 2.84 -20.60 -8.55
C ARG A 329 1.92 -21.03 -9.70
N GLN A 330 2.49 -21.31 -10.87
CA GLN A 330 1.72 -21.68 -12.08
C GLN A 330 1.01 -23.03 -11.93
N ASP A 331 1.60 -23.93 -11.19
CA ASP A 331 1.16 -25.31 -10.93
C ASP A 331 0.21 -25.46 -9.73
N ALA A 332 -0.30 -24.34 -9.21
CA ALA A 332 -1.30 -24.39 -8.14
C ALA A 332 -2.65 -24.91 -8.66
N GLU A 333 -2.85 -26.21 -8.59
CA GLU A 333 -4.06 -26.90 -9.07
C GLU A 333 -5.32 -26.54 -8.28
N THR A 334 -5.16 -26.00 -7.07
CA THR A 334 -6.26 -25.81 -6.11
C THR A 334 -6.81 -24.39 -6.05
N PHE A 335 -6.21 -23.43 -6.77
CA PHE A 335 -6.62 -22.03 -6.72
C PHE A 335 -6.94 -21.48 -8.11
N ASP A 336 -8.21 -21.14 -8.33
CA ASP A 336 -8.69 -20.59 -9.60
C ASP A 336 -8.40 -19.09 -9.71
N LYS A 337 -7.26 -18.73 -10.28
CA LYS A 337 -6.83 -17.35 -10.50
C LYS A 337 -7.75 -16.55 -11.45
N SER A 338 -8.58 -17.22 -12.24
CA SER A 338 -9.48 -16.55 -13.18
C SER A 338 -10.65 -15.84 -12.46
N LYS A 339 -10.97 -16.27 -11.24
CA LYS A 339 -12.01 -15.70 -10.40
C LYS A 339 -11.58 -14.46 -9.62
N VAL A 340 -10.29 -14.18 -9.54
CA VAL A 340 -9.79 -12.96 -8.87
C VAL A 340 -10.00 -11.78 -9.80
N GLY A 341 -11.01 -10.99 -9.54
CA GLY A 341 -11.33 -9.79 -10.29
C GLY A 341 -11.89 -8.70 -9.41
N CYS A 342 -11.61 -7.44 -9.73
CA CYS A 342 -12.19 -6.29 -9.06
C CYS A 342 -13.18 -5.56 -9.96
N THR A 343 -14.12 -4.88 -9.34
CA THR A 343 -15.15 -4.07 -9.99
C THR A 343 -15.08 -2.64 -9.42
N LEU A 344 -15.26 -1.65 -10.27
CA LEU A 344 -15.50 -0.28 -9.81
C LEU A 344 -16.99 -0.10 -9.52
N VAL A 345 -17.34 0.52 -8.38
CA VAL A 345 -18.73 0.72 -7.97
C VAL A 345 -19.52 1.56 -8.99
N SER A 346 -18.84 2.33 -9.84
CA SER A 346 -19.47 3.09 -10.94
C SER A 346 -19.85 2.27 -12.18
N GLY A 347 -19.77 0.94 -12.14
CA GLY A 347 -20.13 0.05 -13.26
C GLY A 347 -19.03 -0.17 -14.29
N PHE A 348 -17.78 0.19 -13.97
CA PHE A 348 -16.60 -0.16 -14.75
C PHE A 348 -16.12 -1.56 -14.41
N SER A 349 -16.20 -2.49 -15.33
CA SER A 349 -15.62 -3.83 -15.18
C SER A 349 -14.14 -3.85 -15.62
N ALA A 350 -13.32 -2.91 -15.10
CA ALA A 350 -11.98 -2.72 -15.62
C ALA A 350 -10.89 -3.53 -14.91
N GLY A 351 -11.17 -4.10 -13.74
CA GLY A 351 -10.17 -4.89 -12.99
C GLY A 351 -8.90 -4.09 -12.66
N LEU A 352 -9.06 -2.81 -12.26
CA LEU A 352 -7.96 -1.92 -11.94
C LEU A 352 -7.65 -1.95 -10.45
N GLU A 353 -6.38 -1.88 -10.10
CA GLU A 353 -5.85 -1.74 -8.75
C GLU A 353 -4.74 -0.69 -8.70
N LEU A 354 -4.28 -0.39 -7.47
CA LEU A 354 -3.24 0.62 -7.20
C LEU A 354 -3.60 1.96 -7.85
N PRO A 355 -4.74 2.57 -7.47
CA PRO A 355 -5.22 3.79 -8.12
C PRO A 355 -4.37 4.99 -7.76
N GLY A 356 -4.04 5.80 -8.75
CA GLY A 356 -3.39 7.09 -8.61
C GLY A 356 -4.23 8.20 -9.25
N ILE A 357 -4.18 9.39 -8.68
CA ILE A 357 -4.81 10.59 -9.21
C ILE A 357 -3.81 11.74 -9.27
N ASN A 358 -4.16 12.82 -9.97
CA ASN A 358 -3.49 14.08 -9.73
C ASN A 358 -3.86 14.58 -8.32
N TYR A 359 -2.89 14.59 -7.41
CA TYR A 359 -3.14 14.84 -5.99
C TYR A 359 -3.68 16.25 -5.67
N LYS A 360 -3.60 17.20 -6.60
CA LYS A 360 -4.30 18.51 -6.49
C LYS A 360 -5.83 18.35 -6.41
N TYR A 361 -6.35 17.22 -6.87
CA TYR A 361 -7.77 16.89 -6.87
C TYR A 361 -8.16 15.91 -5.74
N ASN A 362 -7.24 15.62 -4.83
CA ASN A 362 -7.57 14.81 -3.65
C ASN A 362 -8.62 15.54 -2.80
N GLY A 363 -9.72 14.85 -2.50
CA GLY A 363 -10.85 15.43 -1.77
C GLY A 363 -11.74 16.36 -2.59
N LYS A 364 -11.52 16.50 -3.89
CA LYS A 364 -12.22 17.40 -4.82
C LYS A 364 -12.78 16.64 -6.01
N LYS A 365 -13.76 17.20 -6.70
CA LYS A 365 -14.27 16.64 -7.95
C LYS A 365 -13.12 16.51 -8.95
N TYR A 366 -13.00 15.34 -9.56
CA TYR A 366 -11.92 14.96 -10.45
C TYR A 366 -12.46 14.27 -11.69
N ARG A 367 -11.66 14.16 -12.73
CA ARG A 367 -12.03 13.52 -13.97
C ARG A 367 -11.21 12.27 -14.26
N TYR A 368 -9.92 12.27 -13.93
CA TYR A 368 -9.04 11.19 -14.31
C TYR A 368 -8.45 10.46 -13.11
N PHE A 369 -8.44 9.14 -13.20
CA PHE A 369 -7.57 8.32 -12.36
C PHE A 369 -6.80 7.33 -13.21
N TYR A 370 -5.72 6.86 -12.66
CA TYR A 370 -4.81 5.91 -13.27
C TYR A 370 -4.76 4.66 -12.40
N GLY A 371 -4.60 3.47 -13.02
CA GLY A 371 -4.52 2.24 -12.25
C GLY A 371 -3.84 1.15 -13.03
N THR A 372 -3.42 0.12 -12.33
CA THR A 372 -2.83 -1.08 -12.93
C THR A 372 -3.89 -2.13 -13.10
N LYS A 373 -4.09 -2.59 -14.33
CA LYS A 373 -4.99 -3.71 -14.62
C LYS A 373 -4.23 -5.02 -14.44
N ILE A 374 -4.56 -5.74 -13.40
CA ILE A 374 -3.93 -7.00 -13.06
C ILE A 374 -4.78 -8.15 -13.61
N LYS A 375 -4.22 -8.93 -14.51
CA LYS A 375 -4.82 -10.18 -14.98
C LYS A 375 -3.88 -11.34 -14.68
N TRP A 376 -4.37 -12.28 -13.88
CA TRP A 376 -3.55 -13.37 -13.37
C TRP A 376 -3.52 -14.62 -14.25
N SER A 377 -4.53 -14.82 -15.11
CA SER A 377 -4.60 -15.97 -15.97
C SER A 377 -5.35 -15.67 -17.29
N PRO A 378 -4.72 -15.69 -18.46
CA PRO A 378 -3.26 -15.59 -18.66
C PRO A 378 -2.76 -14.25 -18.14
N PRO A 379 -1.52 -14.16 -17.61
CA PRO A 379 -0.99 -12.95 -17.03
C PRO A 379 -0.81 -11.87 -18.10
N LYS A 380 -1.55 -10.76 -17.97
CA LYS A 380 -1.45 -9.55 -18.80
C LYS A 380 -1.73 -8.36 -17.92
N ASN A 381 -0.68 -7.62 -17.60
CA ASN A 381 -0.82 -6.40 -16.82
C ASN A 381 -0.72 -5.18 -17.73
N LYS A 382 -1.51 -4.18 -17.41
CA LYS A 382 -1.62 -2.94 -18.16
C LYS A 382 -1.69 -1.78 -17.19
N ILE A 383 -1.35 -0.60 -17.66
CA ILE A 383 -1.74 0.64 -16.99
C ILE A 383 -2.91 1.22 -17.78
N ALA A 384 -3.89 1.74 -17.08
CA ALA A 384 -5.01 2.44 -17.69
C ALA A 384 -5.19 3.84 -17.11
N LYS A 385 -5.59 4.78 -17.97
CA LYS A 385 -6.17 6.07 -17.61
C LYS A 385 -7.66 5.99 -17.82
N VAL A 386 -8.42 6.30 -16.80
CA VAL A 386 -9.90 6.27 -16.82
C VAL A 386 -10.44 7.69 -16.77
N ASP A 387 -11.37 8.02 -17.65
CA ASP A 387 -12.16 9.22 -17.63
C ASP A 387 -13.50 8.93 -16.94
N THR A 388 -13.69 9.46 -15.74
CA THR A 388 -14.87 9.22 -14.90
C THR A 388 -16.14 9.84 -15.47
N ILE A 389 -16.01 10.90 -16.29
CA ILE A 389 -17.15 11.61 -16.90
C ILE A 389 -17.66 10.85 -18.11
N THR A 390 -16.76 10.52 -19.06
CA THR A 390 -17.15 9.81 -20.29
C THR A 390 -17.28 8.30 -20.07
N ARG A 391 -16.79 7.80 -18.94
CA ARG A 391 -16.73 6.36 -18.61
C ARG A 391 -15.97 5.55 -19.66
N THR A 392 -14.89 6.15 -20.20
CA THR A 392 -13.99 5.52 -21.15
C THR A 392 -12.61 5.34 -20.54
N HIS A 393 -11.78 4.51 -21.13
CA HIS A 393 -10.39 4.35 -20.73
C HIS A 393 -9.46 4.15 -21.92
N ILE A 394 -8.21 4.48 -21.71
CA ILE A 394 -7.10 4.17 -22.62
C ILE A 394 -6.05 3.39 -21.84
N GLU A 395 -5.33 2.48 -22.54
CA GLU A 395 -4.41 1.54 -21.90
C GLU A 395 -3.03 1.60 -22.56
N TRP A 396 -2.00 1.41 -21.74
CA TRP A 396 -0.66 1.04 -22.18
C TRP A 396 -0.38 -0.40 -21.78
N MET A 397 0.19 -1.19 -22.68
CA MET A 397 0.66 -2.55 -22.39
C MET A 397 1.84 -2.92 -23.27
N GLU A 398 2.70 -3.79 -22.77
CA GLU A 398 3.73 -4.49 -23.51
C GLU A 398 3.74 -5.96 -23.09
N ASP A 399 3.90 -6.87 -24.07
CA ASP A 399 3.88 -8.30 -23.81
C ASP A 399 5.00 -8.71 -22.85
N GLU A 400 4.67 -9.61 -21.93
CA GLU A 400 5.54 -10.11 -20.86
C GLU A 400 6.01 -9.03 -19.87
N CYS A 401 5.46 -7.82 -19.91
CA CYS A 401 5.78 -6.72 -19.01
C CYS A 401 4.71 -6.53 -17.93
N TYR A 402 5.16 -6.17 -16.73
CA TYR A 402 4.33 -5.95 -15.54
C TYR A 402 4.63 -4.58 -14.99
N PRO A 403 3.83 -3.58 -15.35
CA PRO A 403 3.90 -2.26 -14.75
C PRO A 403 3.36 -2.28 -13.31
N SER A 404 3.96 -1.49 -12.45
CA SER A 404 3.52 -1.22 -11.09
C SER A 404 2.55 -0.04 -11.03
N GLU A 405 2.22 0.43 -9.81
CA GLU A 405 1.37 1.60 -9.60
C GLU A 405 1.79 2.80 -10.46
N PRO A 406 0.85 3.39 -11.21
CA PRO A 406 1.11 4.62 -11.96
C PRO A 406 1.13 5.84 -11.03
N VAL A 407 2.22 6.60 -11.06
CA VAL A 407 2.37 7.85 -10.29
C VAL A 407 2.29 9.04 -11.25
N PHE A 408 1.30 9.91 -11.03
CA PHE A 408 1.15 11.14 -11.81
C PHE A 408 2.09 12.23 -11.29
N VAL A 409 2.78 12.90 -12.21
CA VAL A 409 3.63 14.06 -11.95
C VAL A 409 3.18 15.21 -12.83
N ALA A 410 2.66 16.27 -12.22
CA ALA A 410 2.19 17.45 -12.96
C ALA A 410 3.34 18.21 -13.62
N SER A 411 3.12 18.71 -14.83
CA SER A 411 4.04 19.65 -15.47
C SER A 411 4.01 21.02 -14.76
N PRO A 412 5.10 21.79 -14.79
CA PRO A 412 5.09 23.15 -14.29
C PRO A 412 4.04 24.00 -15.00
N GLY A 413 3.21 24.70 -14.23
CA GLY A 413 2.13 25.53 -14.79
C GLY A 413 0.96 24.73 -15.39
N ALA A 414 0.80 23.45 -15.06
CA ALA A 414 -0.32 22.60 -15.49
C ALA A 414 -1.67 23.29 -15.29
N VAL A 415 -2.47 23.34 -16.36
CA VAL A 415 -3.82 23.91 -16.39
C VAL A 415 -4.87 22.80 -16.35
N ASP A 416 -4.71 21.79 -17.20
CA ASP A 416 -5.62 20.65 -17.22
C ASP A 416 -5.22 19.62 -16.14
N GLU A 417 -6.18 18.82 -15.69
CA GLU A 417 -5.98 17.79 -14.65
C GLU A 417 -4.92 16.77 -15.05
N ASP A 418 -4.80 16.47 -16.34
CA ASP A 418 -3.90 15.49 -16.92
C ASP A 418 -2.66 16.11 -17.60
N ASP A 419 -2.36 17.40 -17.34
CA ASP A 419 -1.12 18.03 -17.80
C ASP A 419 0.08 17.53 -16.99
N GLY A 420 0.77 16.53 -17.52
CA GLY A 420 1.92 15.92 -16.82
C GLY A 420 2.36 14.60 -17.42
N VAL A 421 3.03 13.81 -16.62
CA VAL A 421 3.50 12.47 -16.98
C VAL A 421 3.03 11.43 -15.99
N ILE A 422 2.97 10.19 -16.45
CA ILE A 422 2.78 9.00 -15.61
C ILE A 422 4.10 8.25 -15.55
N LEU A 423 4.52 7.94 -14.34
CA LEU A 423 5.70 7.13 -14.04
C LEU A 423 5.26 5.76 -13.51
N SER A 424 5.84 4.68 -14.03
CA SER A 424 5.63 3.34 -13.52
C SER A 424 6.89 2.49 -13.67
N SER A 425 7.26 1.80 -12.62
CA SER A 425 8.31 0.79 -12.65
C SER A 425 7.78 -0.46 -13.37
N VAL A 426 8.53 -0.98 -14.33
CA VAL A 426 8.12 -2.12 -15.15
C VAL A 426 9.14 -3.24 -15.04
N ILE A 427 8.66 -4.42 -14.63
CA ILE A 427 9.45 -5.67 -14.67
C ILE A 427 9.00 -6.55 -15.83
N SER A 428 9.86 -7.45 -16.29
CA SER A 428 9.53 -8.37 -17.37
C SER A 428 9.68 -9.83 -16.94
N LEU A 429 8.78 -10.68 -17.41
CA LEU A 429 8.90 -12.13 -17.31
C LEU A 429 10.00 -12.69 -18.22
N ASN A 430 10.30 -11.98 -19.30
CA ASN A 430 11.35 -12.36 -20.21
C ASN A 430 12.71 -11.97 -19.63
N PRO A 431 13.57 -12.94 -19.27
CA PRO A 431 14.88 -12.64 -18.69
C PRO A 431 15.82 -11.89 -19.63
N LYS A 432 15.49 -11.80 -20.93
CA LYS A 432 16.23 -11.02 -21.93
C LYS A 432 15.79 -9.56 -21.99
N LYS A 433 14.62 -9.22 -21.41
CA LYS A 433 14.13 -7.84 -21.32
C LYS A 433 14.59 -7.21 -20.02
N THR A 434 15.32 -6.13 -20.11
CA THR A 434 15.77 -5.33 -18.95
C THR A 434 14.58 -4.62 -18.30
N PRO A 435 14.44 -4.63 -16.96
CA PRO A 435 13.43 -3.83 -16.28
C PRO A 435 13.68 -2.34 -16.51
N PHE A 436 12.63 -1.54 -16.51
CA PHE A 436 12.72 -0.12 -16.83
C PHE A 436 11.70 0.73 -16.07
N LEU A 437 11.97 2.01 -15.97
CA LEU A 437 10.99 3.01 -15.62
C LEU A 437 10.31 3.49 -16.89
N LEU A 438 9.00 3.36 -16.95
CA LEU A 438 8.14 3.86 -18.03
C LEU A 438 7.75 5.31 -17.75
N VAL A 439 7.80 6.14 -18.79
CA VAL A 439 7.31 7.53 -18.77
C VAL A 439 6.27 7.69 -19.87
N LEU A 440 5.02 7.90 -19.48
CA LEU A 440 3.92 8.21 -20.40
C LEU A 440 3.57 9.69 -20.35
N ASP A 441 3.22 10.28 -21.47
CA ASP A 441 2.48 11.54 -21.50
C ASP A 441 1.08 11.30 -20.94
N ALA A 442 0.71 11.99 -19.86
CA ALA A 442 -0.53 11.70 -19.14
C ALA A 442 -1.80 12.09 -19.93
N LYS A 443 -1.70 12.98 -20.92
CA LYS A 443 -2.82 13.41 -21.77
C LYS A 443 -3.12 12.39 -22.86
N THR A 444 -2.10 12.04 -23.64
CA THR A 444 -2.22 11.12 -24.78
C THR A 444 -2.09 9.66 -24.39
N PHE A 445 -1.54 9.40 -23.22
CA PHE A 445 -1.21 8.09 -22.67
C PHE A 445 -0.21 7.30 -23.53
N LYS A 446 0.60 8.01 -24.32
CA LYS A 446 1.66 7.42 -25.14
C LYS A 446 2.98 7.44 -24.39
N GLU A 447 3.78 6.40 -24.63
CA GLU A 447 5.14 6.35 -24.13
C GLU A 447 5.98 7.45 -24.79
N ILE A 448 6.65 8.25 -23.96
CA ILE A 448 7.58 9.30 -24.39
C ILE A 448 9.02 8.97 -24.05
N ALA A 449 9.24 8.15 -23.04
CA ALA A 449 10.56 7.65 -22.69
C ALA A 449 10.48 6.37 -21.85
N ARG A 450 11.59 5.63 -21.85
CA ARG A 450 11.89 4.60 -20.84
C ARG A 450 13.34 4.67 -20.40
N ALA A 451 13.57 4.35 -19.13
CA ALA A 451 14.88 4.29 -18.52
C ALA A 451 15.16 2.85 -18.07
N SER A 452 15.92 2.11 -18.87
CA SER A 452 16.25 0.71 -18.64
C SER A 452 17.39 0.58 -17.64
N VAL A 453 17.26 -0.38 -16.70
CA VAL A 453 18.21 -0.53 -15.60
C VAL A 453 18.81 -1.93 -15.65
N ASN A 454 20.11 -2.01 -15.88
CA ASN A 454 20.81 -3.30 -15.96
C ASN A 454 21.09 -3.90 -14.56
N THR A 455 20.04 -4.03 -13.77
CA THR A 455 20.05 -4.66 -12.44
C THR A 455 18.68 -5.25 -12.12
N THR A 456 18.55 -5.91 -10.99
CA THR A 456 17.28 -6.51 -10.57
C THR A 456 16.36 -5.42 -10.01
N VAL A 457 15.18 -5.30 -10.59
CA VAL A 457 14.06 -4.50 -10.05
C VAL A 457 12.96 -5.47 -9.59
N HIS A 458 12.33 -5.15 -8.47
CA HIS A 458 11.24 -5.95 -7.90
C HIS A 458 9.90 -5.27 -8.14
N MET A 459 8.82 -6.09 -8.14
CA MET A 459 7.47 -5.58 -8.12
C MET A 459 7.28 -4.78 -6.83
N ASP A 460 6.84 -3.55 -6.97
CA ASP A 460 6.54 -2.66 -5.86
C ASP A 460 5.03 -2.46 -5.68
N LEU A 461 4.64 -1.83 -4.58
CA LEU A 461 3.26 -1.51 -4.24
C LEU A 461 3.00 -0.01 -4.45
N HIS A 462 3.41 0.79 -3.49
CA HIS A 462 3.15 2.23 -3.50
C HIS A 462 4.44 3.04 -3.42
N GLY A 463 4.31 4.31 -3.73
CA GLY A 463 5.40 5.26 -3.60
C GLY A 463 4.95 6.68 -3.89
N LEU A 464 5.92 7.58 -4.00
CA LEU A 464 5.66 9.00 -4.29
C LEU A 464 6.79 9.61 -5.09
N PHE A 465 6.48 10.72 -5.77
CA PHE A 465 7.47 11.55 -6.45
C PHE A 465 7.85 12.76 -5.58
N ILE A 466 9.15 12.97 -5.40
CA ILE A 466 9.72 14.12 -4.69
C ILE A 466 10.24 15.08 -5.74
N HIS A 467 9.67 16.27 -5.83
CA HIS A 467 10.21 17.35 -6.66
C HIS A 467 11.50 17.90 -6.06
N GLN A 468 12.47 18.24 -6.93
CA GLN A 468 13.66 19.02 -6.53
C GLN A 468 13.34 20.49 -6.49
#